data_955031b3b6a88756152ed43099bfc662
#
_entry.id   955031b3b6a88756152ed43099bfc662
#
_cell.length_a   1.000
_cell.length_b   1.000
_cell.length_c   1.000
_cell.angle_alpha   90.00
_cell.angle_beta   90.00
_cell.angle_gamma   90.00
#
_symmetry.space_group_name_H-M   'P 1'
#
loop_
_entity.id
_entity.type
_entity.pdbx_description
1 polymer ?
#
loop_
_entity_poly.entity_id
_entity_poly.type
_entity_poly.pdbx_seq_one_letter_code
_entity_poly.pdbx_strand_id
1 'polypeptide(L)'
;MVINPDGTVQRLCKLVPTPFDLFIRRFLPASINTHLRRQFELWESGYNKVMFVPYLSGCFMFLRCTALKEVGLFDERFFMYPEDIDLTRRMAMKYDTVFFPNVTVTHEHGAASYKSLRMLWVHAHNLIKYFNKWGWFFDNGRRDLNRKTLSMLAEGNQK
;
A
#
# COMPACT_ATOMS: atom_id res chain seq x y z
N MET A 1 9.62 8.32 6.78
CA MET A 1 8.27 8.94 6.69
C MET A 1 8.18 9.77 5.41
N VAL A 2 7.02 9.85 4.78
CA VAL A 2 6.80 10.69 3.59
C VAL A 2 5.84 11.82 3.95
N ILE A 3 6.20 13.04 3.57
CA ILE A 3 5.41 14.24 3.84
C ILE A 3 5.11 15.00 2.54
N ASN A 4 4.05 15.77 2.56
CA ASN A 4 3.76 16.77 1.53
C ASN A 4 4.68 17.99 1.66
N PRO A 5 4.78 18.86 0.64
CA PRO A 5 5.52 20.12 0.74
C PRO A 5 5.05 21.05 1.87
N ASP A 6 3.78 20.94 2.30
CA ASP A 6 3.20 21.69 3.43
C ASP A 6 3.51 21.07 4.82
N GLY A 7 4.31 20.01 4.86
CA GLY A 7 4.69 19.30 6.08
C GLY A 7 3.68 18.27 6.58
N THR A 8 2.52 18.11 5.96
CA THR A 8 1.54 17.10 6.37
C THR A 8 1.97 15.69 5.97
N VAL A 9 1.67 14.70 6.81
CA VAL A 9 2.06 13.29 6.57
C VAL A 9 1.23 12.67 5.45
N GLN A 10 1.92 12.09 4.46
CA GLN A 10 1.30 11.23 3.46
C GLN A 10 1.10 9.83 4.06
N ARG A 11 -0.15 9.37 4.11
CA ARG A 11 -0.50 8.08 4.71
C ARG A 11 -0.34 6.95 3.69
N LEU A 12 0.91 6.51 3.54
CA LEU A 12 1.33 5.57 2.50
C LEU A 12 1.58 4.14 3.00
N CYS A 13 1.40 3.89 4.29
CA CYS A 13 1.40 2.56 4.88
C CYS A 13 -0.01 1.97 4.77
N LYS A 14 -0.15 0.84 4.07
CA LYS A 14 -1.47 0.31 3.75
C LYS A 14 -1.54 -1.19 3.94
N LEU A 15 -2.73 -1.68 4.18
CA LEU A 15 -3.05 -3.10 4.06
C LEU A 15 -3.00 -3.54 2.60
N VAL A 16 -2.81 -4.83 2.34
CA VAL A 16 -2.97 -5.37 0.98
C VAL A 16 -4.44 -5.19 0.57
N PRO A 17 -4.71 -4.50 -0.56
CA PRO A 17 -6.06 -4.06 -0.90
C PRO A 17 -6.97 -5.21 -1.34
N THR A 18 -8.26 -5.02 -1.09
CA THR A 18 -9.35 -5.75 -1.71
C THR A 18 -9.84 -5.03 -2.98
N PRO A 19 -10.61 -5.69 -3.86
CA PRO A 19 -11.28 -4.98 -4.95
C PRO A 19 -12.17 -3.83 -4.46
N PHE A 20 -12.79 -3.98 -3.29
CA PHE A 20 -13.58 -2.93 -2.66
C PHE A 20 -12.75 -1.69 -2.36
N ASP A 21 -11.55 -1.84 -1.80
CA ASP A 21 -10.68 -0.72 -1.44
C ASP A 21 -10.25 0.11 -2.64
N LEU A 22 -10.05 -0.52 -3.80
CA LEU A 22 -9.49 0.13 -4.98
C LEU A 22 -10.56 0.61 -5.98
N PHE A 23 -11.69 -0.07 -6.09
CA PHE A 23 -12.75 0.29 -7.03
C PHE A 23 -13.92 1.01 -6.37
N ILE A 24 -14.51 0.43 -5.34
CA ILE A 24 -15.80 0.87 -4.80
C ILE A 24 -15.63 2.08 -3.90
N ARG A 25 -14.61 2.08 -3.05
CA ARG A 25 -14.36 3.16 -2.09
C ARG A 25 -14.28 4.55 -2.73
N ARG A 26 -13.81 4.63 -3.98
CA ARG A 26 -13.74 5.89 -4.74
C ARG A 26 -15.09 6.57 -4.92
N PHE A 27 -16.18 5.81 -4.94
CA PHE A 27 -17.54 6.28 -5.21
C PHE A 27 -18.39 6.46 -3.94
N LEU A 28 -17.81 6.19 -2.76
CA LEU A 28 -18.52 6.32 -1.50
C LEU A 28 -18.55 7.77 -1.00
N PRO A 29 -19.62 8.15 -0.25
CA PRO A 29 -19.68 9.42 0.47
C PRO A 29 -18.44 9.63 1.35
N ALA A 30 -18.01 10.88 1.50
CA ALA A 30 -16.77 11.23 2.21
C ALA A 30 -16.73 10.71 3.65
N SER A 31 -17.85 10.74 4.38
CA SER A 31 -17.93 10.24 5.77
C SER A 31 -17.62 8.75 5.86
N ILE A 32 -18.24 7.93 5.04
CA ILE A 32 -18.01 6.48 5.00
C ILE A 32 -16.59 6.18 4.48
N ASN A 33 -16.17 6.88 3.44
CA ASN A 33 -14.86 6.71 2.85
C ASN A 33 -13.74 7.03 3.85
N THR A 34 -13.89 8.06 4.69
CA THR A 34 -12.89 8.41 5.70
C THR A 34 -12.69 7.31 6.72
N HIS A 35 -13.77 6.69 7.23
CA HIS A 35 -13.66 5.59 8.18
C HIS A 35 -12.91 4.38 7.58
N LEU A 36 -13.29 3.97 6.37
CA LEU A 36 -12.65 2.85 5.66
C LEU A 36 -11.17 3.16 5.33
N ARG A 37 -10.87 4.40 4.97
CA ARG A 37 -9.49 4.84 4.74
C ARG A 37 -8.63 4.77 5.99
N ARG A 38 -9.14 5.15 7.15
CA ARG A 38 -8.40 5.11 8.42
C ARG A 38 -7.87 3.71 8.70
N GLN A 39 -8.71 2.69 8.54
CA GLN A 39 -8.31 1.31 8.72
C GLN A 39 -7.33 0.85 7.65
N PHE A 40 -7.65 1.08 6.38
CA PHE A 40 -6.84 0.66 5.24
C PHE A 40 -5.45 1.31 5.22
N GLU A 41 -5.37 2.59 5.55
CA GLU A 41 -4.13 3.39 5.59
C GLU A 41 -3.49 3.41 6.98
N LEU A 42 -3.89 2.52 7.88
CA LEU A 42 -3.30 2.30 9.21
C LEU A 42 -3.17 3.60 10.03
N TRP A 43 -4.17 4.48 10.02
CA TRP A 43 -4.10 5.78 10.70
C TRP A 43 -3.88 5.65 12.22
N GLU A 44 -4.43 4.60 12.83
CA GLU A 44 -4.31 4.34 14.27
C GLU A 44 -2.88 3.99 14.70
N SER A 45 -1.97 3.74 13.75
CA SER A 45 -0.53 3.56 14.05
C SER A 45 0.17 4.83 14.50
N GLY A 46 -0.44 6.01 14.25
CA GLY A 46 0.16 7.32 14.52
C GLY A 46 1.35 7.68 13.63
N TYR A 47 1.88 6.74 12.85
CA TYR A 47 3.06 6.93 11.98
C TYR A 47 4.32 7.39 12.72
N ASN A 48 4.47 7.05 13.99
CA ASN A 48 5.55 7.52 14.86
C ASN A 48 6.53 6.44 15.31
N LYS A 49 6.28 5.17 14.94
CA LYS A 49 7.14 4.03 15.29
C LYS A 49 7.42 3.13 14.08
N VAL A 50 8.51 2.37 14.17
CA VAL A 50 8.82 1.33 13.18
C VAL A 50 7.73 0.27 13.24
N MET A 51 7.15 -0.08 12.10
CA MET A 51 6.08 -1.07 12.03
C MET A 51 6.16 -1.91 10.76
N PHE A 52 5.70 -3.16 10.84
CA PHE A 52 5.52 -4.01 9.68
C PHE A 52 4.35 -3.50 8.84
N VAL A 53 4.55 -3.38 7.52
CA VAL A 53 3.53 -2.89 6.57
C VAL A 53 3.59 -3.72 5.29
N PRO A 54 2.51 -4.42 4.90
CA PRO A 54 2.53 -5.32 3.75
C PRO A 54 2.42 -4.59 2.40
N TYR A 55 1.99 -3.33 2.40
CA TYR A 55 1.96 -2.46 1.23
C TYR A 55 2.54 -1.08 1.55
N LEU A 56 3.70 -0.81 1.00
CA LEU A 56 4.40 0.47 1.02
C LEU A 56 4.38 1.09 -0.38
N SER A 57 4.06 2.38 -0.47
CA SER A 57 4.01 3.10 -1.75
C SER A 57 5.38 3.18 -2.42
N GLY A 58 5.39 3.07 -3.75
CA GLY A 58 6.57 3.16 -4.59
C GLY A 58 7.25 4.53 -4.65
N CYS A 59 6.70 5.57 -4.02
CA CYS A 59 7.29 6.91 -4.03
C CYS A 59 8.68 6.97 -3.38
N PHE A 60 8.94 6.11 -2.40
CA PHE A 60 10.28 5.91 -1.82
C PHE A 60 10.39 4.51 -1.22
N MET A 61 11.29 3.70 -1.77
CA MET A 61 11.58 2.34 -1.31
C MET A 61 13.08 2.16 -1.14
N PHE A 62 13.49 1.61 0.01
CA PHE A 62 14.84 1.13 0.21
C PHE A 62 14.82 -0.40 0.24
N LEU A 63 15.39 -1.03 -0.79
CA LEU A 63 15.25 -2.46 -1.02
C LEU A 63 16.60 -3.18 -0.94
N ARG A 64 16.62 -4.32 -0.25
CA ARG A 64 17.80 -5.18 -0.20
C ARG A 64 17.94 -5.94 -1.52
N CYS A 65 19.07 -5.77 -2.23
CA CYS A 65 19.28 -6.40 -3.53
C CYS A 65 19.21 -7.94 -3.48
N THR A 66 19.66 -8.58 -2.40
CA THR A 66 19.56 -10.04 -2.25
C THR A 66 18.11 -10.50 -2.16
N ALA A 67 17.26 -9.76 -1.46
CA ALA A 67 15.83 -10.06 -1.40
C ALA A 67 15.14 -9.86 -2.76
N LEU A 68 15.51 -8.79 -3.50
CA LEU A 68 15.01 -8.59 -4.87
C LEU A 68 15.40 -9.72 -5.83
N LYS A 69 16.62 -10.25 -5.71
CA LYS A 69 17.05 -11.40 -6.52
C LYS A 69 16.19 -12.64 -6.26
N GLU A 70 15.72 -12.80 -5.03
CA GLU A 70 14.91 -13.95 -4.63
C GLU A 70 13.42 -13.80 -4.95
N VAL A 71 12.84 -12.61 -4.73
CA VAL A 71 11.40 -12.39 -4.97
C VAL A 71 11.09 -11.91 -6.39
N GLY A 72 12.12 -11.49 -7.14
CA GLY A 72 12.01 -10.88 -8.47
C GLY A 72 11.81 -9.36 -8.40
N LEU A 73 12.08 -8.70 -9.52
CA LEU A 73 11.93 -7.26 -9.72
C LEU A 73 10.44 -6.86 -9.88
N PHE A 74 10.19 -5.63 -10.31
CA PHE A 74 8.86 -5.19 -10.70
C PHE A 74 8.30 -6.08 -11.81
N ASP A 75 7.02 -6.42 -11.70
CA ASP A 75 6.31 -7.21 -12.70
C ASP A 75 5.90 -6.29 -13.85
N GLU A 76 6.55 -6.42 -15.00
CA GLU A 76 6.38 -5.56 -16.18
C GLU A 76 4.96 -5.58 -16.78
N ARG A 77 4.12 -6.53 -16.36
CA ARG A 77 2.69 -6.53 -16.72
C ARG A 77 1.95 -5.32 -16.17
N PHE A 78 2.48 -4.69 -15.11
CA PHE A 78 1.91 -3.52 -14.47
C PHE A 78 2.67 -2.27 -14.91
N PHE A 79 2.11 -1.53 -15.84
CA PHE A 79 2.71 -0.28 -16.29
C PHE A 79 2.71 0.80 -15.21
N MET A 80 1.64 0.87 -14.38
CA MET A 80 1.49 1.88 -13.34
C MET A 80 0.44 1.47 -12.31
N TYR A 81 0.63 1.89 -11.08
CA TYR A 81 -0.22 1.80 -9.87
C TYR A 81 -0.11 0.51 -9.06
N PRO A 82 -0.36 -0.73 -9.59
CA PRO A 82 -0.26 -1.91 -8.74
C PRO A 82 1.13 -2.56 -8.71
N GLU A 83 2.12 -1.98 -9.40
CA GLU A 83 3.50 -2.52 -9.41
C GLU A 83 4.14 -2.48 -8.02
N ASP A 84 3.89 -1.42 -7.26
CA ASP A 84 4.37 -1.26 -5.90
C ASP A 84 3.63 -2.18 -4.92
N ILE A 85 2.32 -2.35 -5.09
CA ILE A 85 1.52 -3.31 -4.32
C ILE A 85 2.04 -4.73 -4.54
N ASP A 86 2.27 -5.10 -5.80
CA ASP A 86 2.74 -6.44 -6.16
C ASP A 86 4.12 -6.73 -5.58
N LEU A 87 5.06 -5.81 -5.76
CA LEU A 87 6.42 -5.98 -5.26
C LEU A 87 6.47 -6.04 -3.74
N THR A 88 5.85 -5.08 -3.05
CA THR A 88 5.85 -5.06 -1.58
C THR A 88 5.14 -6.26 -0.99
N ARG A 89 4.07 -6.72 -1.60
CA ARG A 89 3.37 -7.95 -1.20
C ARG A 89 4.27 -9.18 -1.34
N ARG A 90 4.97 -9.36 -2.47
CA ARG A 90 5.92 -10.47 -2.65
C ARG A 90 7.06 -10.42 -1.63
N MET A 91 7.56 -9.22 -1.34
CA MET A 91 8.55 -9.00 -0.30
C MET A 91 7.99 -9.39 1.07
N ALA A 92 6.80 -8.90 1.45
CA ALA A 92 6.17 -9.14 2.74
C ALA A 92 5.83 -10.62 3.00
N MET A 93 5.67 -11.43 1.97
CA MET A 93 5.45 -12.88 2.08
C MET A 93 6.71 -13.65 2.49
N LYS A 94 7.90 -13.09 2.30
CA LYS A 94 9.19 -13.75 2.60
C LYS A 94 10.03 -12.99 3.62
N TYR A 95 9.89 -11.69 3.70
CA TYR A 95 10.69 -10.77 4.50
C TYR A 95 9.81 -9.79 5.27
N ASP A 96 10.35 -9.17 6.29
CA ASP A 96 9.68 -8.04 6.92
C ASP A 96 9.86 -6.77 6.09
N THR A 97 8.75 -6.25 5.61
CA THR A 97 8.66 -4.92 5.01
C THR A 97 8.27 -3.92 6.09
N VAL A 98 9.09 -2.88 6.27
CA VAL A 98 8.92 -1.99 7.42
C VAL A 98 8.79 -0.53 7.01
N PHE A 99 7.89 0.17 7.68
CA PHE A 99 7.86 1.62 7.72
C PHE A 99 8.88 2.11 8.76
N PHE A 100 9.73 3.06 8.37
CA PHE A 100 10.76 3.65 9.22
C PHE A 100 10.56 5.15 9.35
N PRO A 101 10.04 5.66 10.50
CA PRO A 101 9.65 7.07 10.65
C PRO A 101 10.83 8.03 10.89
N ASN A 102 12.00 7.54 11.31
CA ASN A 102 13.13 8.38 11.74
C ASN A 102 13.83 9.11 10.57
N VAL A 103 13.47 8.78 9.33
CA VAL A 103 13.91 9.49 8.12
C VAL A 103 12.68 10.03 7.41
N THR A 104 12.75 11.31 7.01
CA THR A 104 11.65 12.00 6.33
C THR A 104 12.06 12.36 4.91
N VAL A 105 11.16 12.12 3.97
CA VAL A 105 11.28 12.47 2.55
C VAL A 105 10.08 13.33 2.16
N THR A 106 10.33 14.48 1.52
CA THR A 106 9.26 15.30 0.95
C THR A 106 8.93 14.79 -0.46
N HIS A 107 7.65 14.52 -0.71
CA HIS A 107 7.18 14.01 -1.99
C HIS A 107 5.95 14.80 -2.46
N GLU A 108 6.05 15.40 -3.65
CA GLU A 108 4.92 16.09 -4.29
C GLU A 108 4.08 15.09 -5.08
N HIS A 109 2.84 14.85 -4.62
CA HIS A 109 1.96 13.87 -5.22
C HIS A 109 1.23 14.44 -6.44
N GLY A 110 1.57 13.95 -7.63
CA GLY A 110 1.00 14.42 -8.90
C GLY A 110 -0.47 14.09 -9.15
N ALA A 111 -1.04 13.08 -8.47
CA ALA A 111 -2.44 12.63 -8.57
C ALA A 111 -2.95 12.44 -10.02
N ALA A 112 -2.10 11.94 -10.92
CA ALA A 112 -2.36 11.88 -12.37
C ALA A 112 -3.66 11.14 -12.76
N SER A 113 -4.02 10.06 -12.03
CA SER A 113 -5.24 9.27 -12.30
C SER A 113 -6.54 10.03 -11.99
N TYR A 114 -6.47 11.11 -11.23
CA TYR A 114 -7.62 11.99 -10.98
C TYR A 114 -7.78 13.08 -12.03
N LYS A 115 -6.73 13.34 -12.80
CA LYS A 115 -6.68 14.44 -13.79
C LYS A 115 -6.90 13.97 -15.23
N SER A 116 -6.88 12.65 -15.52
CA SER A 116 -6.96 12.12 -16.88
C SER A 116 -7.77 10.82 -16.94
N LEU A 117 -8.79 10.78 -17.82
CA LEU A 117 -9.58 9.58 -18.08
C LEU A 117 -8.72 8.44 -18.64
N ARG A 118 -7.70 8.76 -19.47
CA ARG A 118 -6.74 7.78 -19.97
C ARG A 118 -5.98 7.11 -18.82
N MET A 119 -5.52 7.89 -17.84
CA MET A 119 -4.79 7.36 -16.68
C MET A 119 -5.72 6.57 -15.75
N LEU A 120 -6.99 6.97 -15.64
CA LEU A 120 -7.99 6.19 -14.92
C LEU A 120 -8.21 4.83 -15.57
N TRP A 121 -8.26 4.76 -16.90
CA TRP A 121 -8.41 3.51 -17.65
C TRP A 121 -7.18 2.60 -17.47
N VAL A 122 -5.97 3.16 -17.57
CA VAL A 122 -4.71 2.44 -17.31
C VAL A 122 -4.73 1.86 -15.89
N HIS A 123 -5.14 2.66 -14.90
CA HIS A 123 -5.26 2.22 -13.51
C HIS A 123 -6.24 1.05 -13.37
N ALA A 124 -7.46 1.19 -13.88
CA ALA A 124 -8.48 0.13 -13.82
C ALA A 124 -8.01 -1.17 -14.48
N HIS A 125 -7.41 -1.07 -15.67
CA HIS A 125 -6.90 -2.23 -16.41
C HIS A 125 -5.78 -2.96 -15.65
N ASN A 126 -4.84 -2.22 -15.07
CA ASN A 126 -3.76 -2.81 -14.28
C ASN A 126 -4.27 -3.43 -12.96
N LEU A 127 -5.30 -2.85 -12.33
CA LEU A 127 -5.94 -3.45 -11.17
C LEU A 127 -6.64 -4.77 -11.50
N ILE A 128 -7.28 -4.87 -12.67
CA ILE A 128 -7.85 -6.14 -13.14
C ILE A 128 -6.75 -7.20 -13.27
N LYS A 129 -5.61 -6.86 -13.90
CA LYS A 129 -4.46 -7.76 -13.98
C LYS A 129 -3.94 -8.18 -12.60
N TYR A 130 -3.89 -7.24 -11.66
CA TYR A 130 -3.44 -7.51 -10.30
C TYR A 130 -4.37 -8.54 -9.60
N PHE A 131 -5.68 -8.33 -9.65
CA PHE A 131 -6.62 -9.26 -9.03
C PHE A 131 -6.71 -10.60 -9.79
N ASN A 132 -6.48 -10.63 -11.10
CA ASN A 132 -6.34 -11.89 -11.85
C ASN A 132 -5.09 -12.69 -11.43
N LYS A 133 -4.01 -12.02 -11.04
CA LYS A 133 -2.80 -12.66 -10.51
C LYS A 133 -2.98 -13.18 -9.10
N TRP A 134 -3.61 -12.41 -8.21
CA TRP A 134 -3.62 -12.66 -6.77
C TRP A 134 -4.94 -13.19 -6.22
N GLY A 135 -6.00 -13.11 -6.98
CA GLY A 135 -7.36 -13.47 -6.57
C GLY A 135 -8.22 -12.25 -6.22
N TRP A 136 -9.48 -12.33 -6.65
CA TRP A 136 -10.46 -11.26 -6.42
C TRP A 136 -11.02 -11.28 -5.00
N PHE A 137 -11.63 -12.39 -4.61
CA PHE A 137 -12.33 -12.51 -3.34
C PHE A 137 -11.64 -13.47 -2.37
N PHE A 138 -11.14 -14.59 -2.88
CA PHE A 138 -10.47 -15.63 -2.10
C PHE A 138 -8.96 -15.48 -2.25
N ASP A 139 -8.32 -14.85 -1.25
CA ASP A 139 -6.89 -14.56 -1.24
C ASP A 139 -6.36 -14.72 0.20
N ASN A 140 -5.89 -15.93 0.50
CA ASN A 140 -5.37 -16.26 1.83
C ASN A 140 -4.11 -15.46 2.16
N GLY A 141 -3.21 -15.26 1.18
CA GLY A 141 -1.99 -14.47 1.39
C GLY A 141 -2.29 -13.03 1.81
N ARG A 142 -3.31 -12.39 1.22
CA ARG A 142 -3.79 -11.07 1.65
C ARG A 142 -4.30 -11.11 3.08
N ARG A 143 -5.13 -12.10 3.41
CA ARG A 143 -5.71 -12.22 4.76
C ARG A 143 -4.63 -12.39 5.82
N ASP A 144 -3.64 -13.23 5.57
CA ASP A 144 -2.58 -13.53 6.52
C ASP A 144 -1.66 -12.32 6.72
N LEU A 145 -1.25 -11.63 5.66
CA LEU A 145 -0.46 -10.41 5.75
C LEU A 145 -1.20 -9.30 6.50
N ASN A 146 -2.47 -9.07 6.17
CA ASN A 146 -3.27 -8.05 6.84
C ASN A 146 -3.51 -8.39 8.31
N ARG A 147 -3.76 -9.65 8.64
CA ARG A 147 -3.91 -10.12 10.03
C ARG A 147 -2.62 -9.93 10.82
N LYS A 148 -1.46 -10.33 10.26
CA LYS A 148 -0.14 -10.10 10.86
C LYS A 148 0.06 -8.62 11.17
N THR A 149 -0.22 -7.74 10.23
CA THR A 149 -0.07 -6.30 10.41
C THR A 149 -0.93 -5.77 11.55
N LEU A 150 -2.21 -6.13 11.56
CA LEU A 150 -3.16 -5.63 12.56
C LEU A 150 -2.86 -6.17 13.97
N SER A 151 -2.45 -7.45 14.10
CA SER A 151 -2.05 -8.02 15.41
C SER A 151 -0.81 -7.32 15.98
N MET A 152 0.22 -7.10 15.16
CA MET A 152 1.43 -6.40 15.60
C MET A 152 1.17 -4.94 16.01
N LEU A 153 0.25 -4.26 15.34
CA LEU A 153 -0.16 -2.90 15.74
C LEU A 153 -0.93 -2.89 17.06
N ALA A 154 -1.81 -3.86 17.29
CA ALA A 154 -2.55 -3.97 18.54
C ALA A 154 -1.63 -4.23 19.73
N GLU A 155 -0.68 -5.16 19.61
CA GLU A 155 0.33 -5.44 20.64
C GLU A 155 1.25 -4.25 20.93
N GLY A 156 1.63 -3.52 19.88
CA GLY A 156 2.48 -2.34 20.01
C GLY A 156 1.79 -1.10 20.61
N ASN A 157 0.46 -1.09 20.74
CA ASN A 157 -0.30 -0.02 21.38
C ASN A 157 -0.60 -0.31 22.86
N GLN A 158 -0.28 -1.49 23.37
CA GLN A 158 -0.47 -1.89 24.77
C GLN A 158 0.79 -1.67 25.64
N LYS A 159 1.88 -1.26 25.03
CA LYS A 159 3.14 -0.89 25.72
C LYS A 159 3.35 0.62 25.71
#